data_5b3e5370b5db1b3083d671bf85b5b66b
#
_entry.id   5b3e5370b5db1b3083d671bf85b5b66b
#
_cell.length_a   1.000
_cell.length_b   1.000
_cell.length_c   1.000
_cell.angle_alpha   90.00
_cell.angle_beta   90.00
_cell.angle_gamma   90.00
#
_symmetry.space_group_name_H-M   'P 1'
#
loop_
_entity.id
_entity.type
_entity.pdbx_description
1 polymer ?
#
loop_
_entity_poly.entity_id
_entity_poly.type
_entity_poly.pdbx_seq_one_letter_code
_entity_poly.pdbx_strand_id
1 'polypeptide(L)'
;MLEKIIDISLKYKLMVIIFFIIISIMGIKAYKSIPVDAFPDITPNQVVIYTESPGNSAEDIEKLITYPIESAMAGMAGVKTIMSNSIFGLSYVSVFFEDNMDIYFLRQLVNERLSTVDIPESWGKPTLGPNSTGLGQVFWYEIKDKNNQ
;
A
#
# COMPACT_ATOMS: atom_id res chain seq x y z
N MET A 1 -15.91 16.39 -51.50
CA MET A 1 -15.34 16.79 -50.18
C MET A 1 -13.85 16.54 -50.11
N LEU A 2 -13.34 15.39 -50.53
CA LEU A 2 -11.90 15.06 -50.54
C LEU A 2 -11.06 16.04 -51.37
N GLU A 3 -11.47 16.43 -52.56
CA GLU A 3 -10.75 17.39 -53.40
C GLU A 3 -10.52 18.73 -52.72
N LYS A 4 -11.52 19.27 -51.99
CA LYS A 4 -11.37 20.52 -51.24
C LYS A 4 -10.35 20.41 -50.10
N ILE A 5 -10.25 19.25 -49.45
CA ILE A 5 -9.28 19.03 -48.39
C ILE A 5 -7.87 18.98 -48.96
N ILE A 6 -7.69 18.33 -50.09
CA ILE A 6 -6.43 18.22 -50.82
C ILE A 6 -5.98 19.63 -51.29
N ASP A 7 -6.85 20.40 -51.89
CA ASP A 7 -6.55 21.75 -52.40
C ASP A 7 -6.18 22.69 -51.27
N ILE A 8 -6.87 22.64 -50.11
CA ILE A 8 -6.55 23.45 -48.94
C ILE A 8 -5.19 23.05 -48.35
N SER A 9 -4.92 21.74 -48.27
CA SER A 9 -3.65 21.22 -47.73
C SER A 9 -2.46 21.61 -48.62
N LEU A 10 -2.62 21.58 -49.92
CA LEU A 10 -1.60 22.01 -50.87
C LEU A 10 -1.38 23.53 -50.85
N LYS A 11 -2.47 24.28 -50.74
CA LYS A 11 -2.39 25.75 -50.67
C LYS A 11 -1.70 26.25 -49.40
N TYR A 12 -1.96 25.59 -48.28
CA TYR A 12 -1.40 25.98 -46.96
C TYR A 12 -0.40 24.94 -46.41
N LYS A 13 0.45 24.41 -47.28
CA LYS A 13 1.42 23.34 -46.92
C LYS A 13 2.22 23.61 -45.67
N LEU A 14 2.64 24.86 -45.44
CA LEU A 14 3.40 25.23 -44.25
C LEU A 14 2.57 25.09 -42.97
N MET A 15 1.29 25.51 -43.01
CA MET A 15 0.38 25.36 -41.86
C MET A 15 0.16 23.87 -41.49
N VAL A 16 -0.01 23.04 -42.50
CA VAL A 16 -0.20 21.61 -42.30
C VAL A 16 1.04 20.98 -41.66
N ILE A 17 2.24 21.34 -42.16
CA ILE A 17 3.49 20.84 -41.57
C ILE A 17 3.65 21.27 -40.11
N ILE A 18 3.41 22.55 -39.79
CA ILE A 18 3.48 23.08 -38.44
C ILE A 18 2.51 22.35 -37.51
N PHE A 19 1.27 22.12 -37.99
CA PHE A 19 0.25 21.40 -37.23
C PHE A 19 0.67 19.95 -36.88
N PHE A 20 1.25 19.25 -37.85
CA PHE A 20 1.76 17.88 -37.60
C PHE A 20 2.97 17.89 -36.65
N ILE A 21 3.85 18.87 -36.73
CA ILE A 21 4.98 19.01 -35.79
C ILE A 21 4.45 19.23 -34.37
N ILE A 22 3.46 20.10 -34.16
CA ILE A 22 2.87 20.36 -32.85
C ILE A 22 2.25 19.09 -32.28
N ILE A 23 1.45 18.37 -33.08
CA ILE A 23 0.83 17.11 -32.65
C ILE A 23 1.91 16.08 -32.29
N SER A 24 2.97 15.96 -33.10
CA SER A 24 4.06 15.03 -32.81
C SER A 24 4.77 15.35 -31.48
N ILE A 25 5.04 16.62 -31.22
CA ILE A 25 5.64 17.05 -29.97
C ILE A 25 4.71 16.76 -28.77
N MET A 26 3.42 17.05 -28.93
CA MET A 26 2.42 16.69 -27.89
C MET A 26 2.33 15.18 -27.66
N GLY A 27 2.37 14.39 -28.71
CA GLY A 27 2.35 12.92 -28.63
C GLY A 27 3.58 12.37 -27.90
N ILE A 28 4.77 12.89 -28.19
CA ILE A 28 6.00 12.50 -27.50
C ILE A 28 5.96 12.91 -26.01
N LYS A 29 5.44 14.10 -25.69
CA LYS A 29 5.25 14.53 -24.32
C LYS A 29 4.25 13.63 -23.57
N ALA A 30 3.12 13.33 -24.16
CA ALA A 30 2.10 12.44 -23.61
C ALA A 30 2.67 11.03 -23.39
N TYR A 31 3.41 10.49 -24.35
CA TYR A 31 4.04 9.18 -24.23
C TYR A 31 5.05 9.11 -23.07
N LYS A 32 5.86 10.15 -22.87
CA LYS A 32 6.81 10.21 -21.75
C LYS A 32 6.16 10.43 -20.38
N SER A 33 4.94 10.91 -20.34
CA SER A 33 4.19 11.15 -19.10
C SER A 33 3.31 9.98 -18.67
N ILE A 34 3.21 8.93 -19.49
CA ILE A 34 2.50 7.71 -19.11
C ILE A 34 3.36 6.97 -18.08
N PRO A 35 2.92 6.83 -16.84
CA PRO A 35 3.60 5.98 -15.88
C PRO A 35 3.46 4.53 -16.37
N VAL A 36 4.56 3.96 -16.80
CA VAL A 36 4.61 2.55 -17.20
C VAL A 36 5.11 1.76 -16.00
N ASP A 37 4.20 1.42 -15.11
CA ASP A 37 4.50 0.42 -14.10
C ASP A 37 4.46 -0.95 -14.78
N ALA A 38 5.60 -1.63 -14.75
CA ALA A 38 5.74 -2.98 -15.35
C ALA A 38 4.79 -3.99 -14.71
N PHE A 39 4.40 -3.74 -13.44
CA PHE A 39 3.36 -4.46 -12.71
C PHE A 39 2.45 -3.44 -12.03
N PRO A 40 1.13 -3.46 -12.28
CA PRO A 40 0.21 -2.64 -11.51
C PRO A 40 0.32 -3.04 -10.03
N ASP A 41 0.49 -2.05 -9.16
CA ASP A 41 0.46 -2.29 -7.71
C ASP A 41 -0.97 -2.59 -7.29
N ILE A 42 -1.28 -3.88 -7.22
CA ILE A 42 -2.58 -4.39 -6.76
C ILE A 42 -2.59 -4.64 -5.24
N THR A 43 -1.60 -4.12 -4.52
CA THR A 43 -1.52 -4.29 -3.08
C THR A 43 -2.71 -3.56 -2.44
N PRO A 44 -3.57 -4.27 -1.71
CA PRO A 44 -4.69 -3.64 -1.03
C PRO A 44 -4.19 -2.69 0.05
N ASN A 45 -4.93 -1.62 0.32
CA ASN A 45 -4.67 -0.74 1.44
C ASN A 45 -4.83 -1.54 2.75
N GLN A 46 -3.72 -1.87 3.39
CA GLN A 46 -3.70 -2.63 4.64
C GLN A 46 -2.76 -2.00 5.66
N VAL A 47 -3.16 -2.08 6.90
CA VAL A 47 -2.31 -1.76 8.05
C VAL A 47 -2.15 -3.01 8.89
N VAL A 48 -0.90 -3.36 9.16
CA VAL A 48 -0.56 -4.56 9.94
C VAL A 48 -0.13 -4.14 11.34
N ILE A 49 -0.61 -4.88 12.32
CA ILE A 49 -0.31 -4.70 13.74
C ILE A 49 0.35 -5.98 14.24
N TYR A 50 1.50 -5.84 14.87
CA TYR A 50 2.22 -6.92 15.54
C TYR A 50 2.25 -6.70 17.04
N THR A 51 2.08 -7.76 17.79
CA THR A 51 2.31 -7.74 19.23
C THR A 51 3.10 -8.98 19.62
N GLU A 52 4.32 -8.78 20.05
CA GLU A 52 5.17 -9.85 20.55
C GLU A 52 4.88 -10.07 22.04
N SER A 53 4.57 -11.30 22.40
CA SER A 53 4.25 -11.75 23.75
C SER A 53 4.93 -13.10 24.06
N PRO A 54 6.26 -13.13 24.19
CA PRO A 54 7.01 -14.36 24.35
C PRO A 54 6.57 -15.17 25.55
N GLY A 55 6.44 -16.50 25.36
CA GLY A 55 6.07 -17.42 26.42
C GLY A 55 4.57 -17.65 26.61
N ASN A 56 3.72 -16.91 25.91
CA ASN A 56 2.27 -17.06 26.03
C ASN A 56 1.70 -17.98 24.93
N SER A 57 0.66 -18.72 25.28
CA SER A 57 -0.03 -19.62 24.35
C SER A 57 -0.79 -18.83 23.28
N ALA A 58 -1.04 -19.46 22.11
CA ALA A 58 -1.83 -18.84 21.06
C ALA A 58 -3.26 -18.49 21.52
N GLU A 59 -3.86 -19.32 22.37
CA GLU A 59 -5.20 -19.09 22.92
C GLU A 59 -5.26 -17.86 23.84
N ASP A 60 -4.26 -17.69 24.69
CA ASP A 60 -4.18 -16.54 25.59
C ASP A 60 -3.90 -15.26 24.82
N ILE A 61 -3.02 -15.32 23.81
CA ILE A 61 -2.73 -14.21 22.90
C ILE A 61 -3.99 -13.79 22.14
N GLU A 62 -4.77 -14.74 21.65
CA GLU A 62 -6.03 -14.45 20.98
C GLU A 62 -6.99 -13.70 21.89
N LYS A 63 -7.18 -14.17 23.12
CA LYS A 63 -8.16 -13.58 24.04
C LYS A 63 -7.73 -12.23 24.59
N LEU A 64 -6.46 -12.05 24.92
CA LEU A 64 -5.96 -10.89 25.67
C LEU A 64 -5.32 -9.82 24.78
N ILE A 65 -4.92 -10.17 23.55
CA ILE A 65 -4.26 -9.25 22.62
C ILE A 65 -5.06 -9.10 21.34
N THR A 66 -5.24 -10.22 20.62
CA THR A 66 -5.80 -10.19 19.26
C THR A 66 -7.24 -9.71 19.25
N TYR A 67 -8.11 -10.31 20.04
CA TYR A 67 -9.52 -9.95 20.12
C TYR A 67 -9.78 -8.50 20.56
N PRO A 68 -9.11 -7.94 21.59
CA PRO A 68 -9.22 -6.51 21.91
C PRO A 68 -8.82 -5.59 20.77
N ILE A 69 -7.73 -5.92 20.03
CA ILE A 69 -7.30 -5.16 18.87
C ILE A 69 -8.33 -5.24 17.74
N GLU A 70 -8.81 -6.42 17.40
CA GLU A 70 -9.85 -6.60 16.38
C GLU A 70 -11.13 -5.80 16.72
N SER A 71 -11.57 -5.89 17.97
CA SER A 71 -12.76 -5.18 18.44
C SER A 71 -12.62 -3.66 18.33
N ALA A 72 -11.43 -3.13 18.62
CA ALA A 72 -11.14 -1.72 18.47
C ALA A 72 -11.10 -1.27 17.00
N MET A 73 -10.61 -2.14 16.12
CA MET A 73 -10.49 -1.84 14.67
C MET A 73 -11.81 -2.04 13.92
N ALA A 74 -12.67 -2.95 14.35
CA ALA A 74 -13.95 -3.27 13.67
C ALA A 74 -14.90 -2.08 13.53
N GLY A 75 -14.83 -1.11 14.44
CA GLY A 75 -15.69 0.09 14.40
C GLY A 75 -15.12 1.27 13.60
N MET A 76 -13.99 1.11 12.91
CA MET A 76 -13.35 2.20 12.17
C MET A 76 -13.97 2.39 10.79
N ALA A 77 -14.08 3.66 10.36
CA ALA A 77 -14.55 3.99 9.03
C ALA A 77 -13.59 3.49 7.95
N GLY A 78 -14.14 2.93 6.87
CA GLY A 78 -13.38 2.45 5.72
C GLY A 78 -12.75 1.06 5.89
N VAL A 79 -12.98 0.37 7.01
CA VAL A 79 -12.53 -1.02 7.19
C VAL A 79 -13.41 -1.96 6.35
N LYS A 80 -12.78 -2.70 5.46
CA LYS A 80 -13.41 -3.77 4.65
C LYS A 80 -13.42 -5.10 5.38
N THR A 81 -12.26 -5.48 5.90
CA THR A 81 -12.04 -6.80 6.51
C THR A 81 -10.89 -6.72 7.50
N ILE A 82 -10.97 -7.49 8.56
CA ILE A 82 -9.89 -7.72 9.51
C ILE A 82 -9.53 -9.20 9.44
N MET A 83 -8.25 -9.48 9.32
CA MET A 83 -7.70 -10.84 9.39
C MET A 83 -6.65 -10.89 10.49
N SER A 84 -6.73 -11.88 11.33
CA SER A 84 -5.78 -12.08 12.41
C SER A 84 -5.22 -13.48 12.44
N ASN A 85 -4.08 -13.60 13.07
CA ASN A 85 -3.45 -14.88 13.33
C ASN A 85 -2.73 -14.81 14.69
N SER A 86 -3.14 -15.67 15.61
CA SER A 86 -2.53 -15.81 16.92
C SER A 86 -1.69 -17.08 16.95
N ILE A 87 -0.40 -16.91 17.15
CA ILE A 87 0.55 -18.02 17.29
C ILE A 87 1.29 -17.91 18.63
N PHE A 88 2.03 -18.94 19.00
CA PHE A 88 2.82 -18.91 20.24
C PHE A 88 3.78 -17.72 20.23
N GLY A 89 3.62 -16.83 21.19
CA GLY A 89 4.47 -15.65 21.37
C GLY A 89 4.20 -14.46 20.45
N LEU A 90 3.22 -14.53 19.52
CA LEU A 90 2.97 -13.44 18.55
C LEU A 90 1.50 -13.34 18.15
N SER A 91 0.98 -12.11 18.20
CA SER A 91 -0.27 -11.69 17.55
C SER A 91 0.02 -10.92 16.28
N TYR A 92 -0.70 -11.23 15.21
CA TYR A 92 -0.65 -10.59 13.92
C TYR A 92 -2.06 -10.20 13.49
N VAL A 93 -2.33 -8.91 13.33
CA VAL A 93 -3.63 -8.40 12.89
C VAL A 93 -3.46 -7.53 11.66
N SER A 94 -4.12 -7.91 10.56
CA SER A 94 -4.16 -7.14 9.31
C SER A 94 -5.53 -6.50 9.15
N VAL A 95 -5.55 -5.19 9.07
CA VAL A 95 -6.76 -4.40 8.82
C VAL A 95 -6.73 -3.93 7.37
N PHE A 96 -7.71 -4.38 6.58
CA PHE A 96 -7.88 -4.03 5.17
C PHE A 96 -8.88 -2.90 5.03
N PHE A 97 -8.52 -1.89 4.27
CA PHE A 97 -9.31 -0.69 4.04
C PHE A 97 -9.75 -0.55 2.59
N GLU A 98 -10.64 0.41 2.34
CA GLU A 98 -11.04 0.80 0.99
C GLU A 98 -9.86 1.41 0.22
N ASP A 99 -9.79 1.11 -1.10
CA ASP A 99 -8.64 1.44 -1.94
C ASP A 99 -8.49 2.94 -2.22
N ASN A 100 -9.53 3.75 -1.97
CA ASN A 100 -9.57 5.20 -2.20
C ASN A 100 -9.05 6.05 -1.03
N MET A 101 -8.54 5.43 0.03
CA MET A 101 -8.08 6.11 1.23
C MET A 101 -6.54 6.24 1.25
N ASP A 102 -6.03 7.31 1.81
CA ASP A 102 -4.60 7.51 2.00
C ASP A 102 -4.05 6.61 3.10
N ILE A 103 -3.02 5.81 2.79
CA ILE A 103 -2.43 4.84 3.71
C ILE A 103 -1.81 5.49 4.94
N TYR A 104 -1.25 6.69 4.82
CA TYR A 104 -0.63 7.39 5.95
C TYR A 104 -1.68 7.88 6.93
N PHE A 105 -2.81 8.38 6.41
CA PHE A 105 -3.96 8.73 7.23
C PHE A 105 -4.53 7.52 7.97
N LEU A 106 -4.67 6.39 7.27
CA LEU A 106 -5.15 5.14 7.86
C LEU A 106 -4.23 4.65 8.98
N ARG A 107 -2.92 4.70 8.78
CA ARG A 107 -1.94 4.33 9.81
C ARG A 107 -2.03 5.22 11.05
N GLN A 108 -2.24 6.52 10.87
CA GLN A 108 -2.45 7.44 11.99
C GLN A 108 -3.72 7.09 12.76
N LEU A 109 -4.82 6.83 12.06
CA LEU A 109 -6.10 6.46 12.66
C LEU A 109 -6.01 5.13 13.42
N VAL A 110 -5.33 4.12 12.84
CA VAL A 110 -5.08 2.84 13.51
C VAL A 110 -4.22 3.05 14.76
N ASN A 111 -3.18 3.87 14.69
CA ASN A 111 -2.31 4.14 15.83
C ASN A 111 -3.07 4.86 16.97
N GLU A 112 -3.93 5.79 16.64
CA GLU A 112 -4.80 6.46 17.60
C GLU A 112 -5.75 5.46 18.29
N ARG A 113 -6.41 4.61 17.52
CA ARG A 113 -7.28 3.56 18.07
C ARG A 113 -6.52 2.54 18.89
N LEU A 114 -5.33 2.15 18.43
CA LEU A 114 -4.49 1.20 19.13
C LEU A 114 -4.05 1.71 20.52
N SER A 115 -3.87 3.02 20.65
CA SER A 115 -3.53 3.64 21.93
C SER A 115 -4.66 3.59 22.98
N THR A 116 -5.89 3.32 22.55
CA THR A 116 -7.07 3.18 23.44
C THR A 116 -7.34 1.73 23.85
N VAL A 117 -6.64 0.78 23.26
CA VAL A 117 -6.79 -0.66 23.58
C VAL A 117 -6.07 -0.95 24.90
N ASP A 118 -6.79 -1.51 25.84
CA ASP A 118 -6.24 -1.92 27.13
C ASP A 118 -5.62 -3.31 27.03
N ILE A 119 -4.31 -3.35 26.86
CA ILE A 119 -3.51 -4.58 26.89
C ILE A 119 -2.56 -4.50 28.08
N PRO A 120 -2.51 -5.52 28.94
CA PRO A 120 -1.60 -5.52 30.08
C PRO A 120 -0.13 -5.37 29.62
N GLU A 121 0.63 -4.49 30.25
CA GLU A 121 2.02 -4.20 29.85
C GLU A 121 2.92 -5.45 29.80
N SER A 122 2.62 -6.44 30.64
CA SER A 122 3.35 -7.73 30.67
C SER A 122 3.15 -8.58 29.40
N TRP A 123 2.14 -8.27 28.57
CA TRP A 123 1.78 -9.03 27.35
C TRP A 123 2.39 -8.45 26.08
N GLY A 124 3.18 -7.41 26.18
CA GLY A 124 3.84 -6.76 25.07
C GLY A 124 3.09 -5.52 24.60
N LYS A 125 3.74 -4.76 23.74
CA LYS A 125 3.19 -3.52 23.20
C LYS A 125 2.86 -3.70 21.73
N PRO A 126 1.62 -3.44 21.30
CA PRO A 126 1.26 -3.44 19.88
C PRO A 126 2.08 -2.43 19.09
N THR A 127 2.58 -2.83 17.93
CA THR A 127 3.35 -1.98 17.02
C THR A 127 2.81 -2.10 15.61
N LEU A 128 2.84 -0.98 14.87
CA LEU A 128 2.46 -1.00 13.46
C LEU A 128 3.60 -1.58 12.62
N GLY A 129 3.25 -2.52 11.76
CA GLY A 129 4.16 -3.04 10.75
C GLY A 129 4.67 -1.96 9.79
N PRO A 130 5.76 -2.23 9.06
CA PRO A 130 6.28 -1.32 8.07
C PRO A 130 5.24 -1.08 6.96
N ASN A 131 5.25 0.13 6.39
CA ASN A 131 4.48 0.43 5.19
C ASN A 131 5.23 -0.11 3.98
N SER A 132 5.11 -1.40 3.73
CA SER A 132 5.72 -2.05 2.56
C SER A 132 4.64 -2.72 1.72
N THR A 133 4.64 -2.41 0.44
CA THR A 133 3.91 -3.22 -0.54
C THR A 133 4.64 -4.54 -0.73
N GLY A 134 3.92 -5.61 -1.11
CA GLY A 134 4.55 -6.91 -1.37
C GLY A 134 5.68 -6.87 -2.39
N LEU A 135 5.70 -5.86 -3.26
CA LEU A 135 6.73 -5.58 -4.26
C LEU A 135 7.82 -4.61 -3.74
N GLY A 136 7.65 -4.02 -2.56
CA GLY A 136 8.59 -3.04 -1.99
C GLY A 136 9.83 -3.64 -1.34
N GLN A 137 9.94 -4.97 -1.27
CA GLN A 137 11.12 -5.65 -0.75
C GLN A 137 12.15 -5.85 -1.87
N VAL A 138 13.04 -4.87 -2.03
CA VAL A 138 14.02 -4.83 -3.12
C VAL A 138 15.30 -5.61 -2.79
N PHE A 139 15.61 -5.79 -1.50
CA PHE A 139 16.83 -6.45 -1.04
C PHE A 139 16.62 -7.34 0.17
N TRP A 140 17.13 -8.57 0.06
CA TRP A 140 17.36 -9.46 1.18
C TRP A 140 18.85 -9.69 1.31
N TYR A 141 19.43 -9.43 2.47
CA TYR A 141 20.84 -9.75 2.73
C TYR A 141 20.96 -10.52 4.04
N GLU A 142 21.80 -11.52 4.02
CA GLU A 142 22.17 -12.29 5.20
C GLU A 142 23.59 -11.85 5.62
N ILE A 143 23.71 -11.38 6.85
CA ILE A 143 25.03 -11.08 7.41
C ILE A 143 25.57 -12.38 8.01
N LYS A 144 26.56 -12.97 7.38
CA LYS A 144 27.32 -14.10 7.93
C LYS A 144 28.58 -13.60 8.59
N ASP A 145 28.74 -13.90 9.87
CA ASP A 145 30.01 -13.69 10.54
C ASP A 145 31.06 -14.69 9.99
N LYS A 146 32.27 -14.20 9.75
CA LYS A 146 33.36 -14.94 9.14
C LYS A 146 33.90 -16.06 10.03
N ASN A 147 33.53 -16.07 11.30
CA ASN A 147 34.05 -16.97 12.33
C ASN A 147 33.10 -18.04 12.83
N ASN A 148 31.91 -18.18 12.25
CA ASN A 148 30.98 -19.30 12.51
C ASN A 148 31.02 -19.88 13.95
N GLN A 149 30.98 -19.01 14.98
CA GLN A 149 30.80 -19.38 16.38
C GLN A 149 29.51 -18.81 16.92
#